data_60e2b1a3c3c252804be906f04d765aea
#
_entry.id   60e2b1a3c3c252804be906f04d765aea
#
_cell.length_a   1.000
_cell.length_b   1.000
_cell.length_c   1.000
_cell.angle_alpha   90.00
_cell.angle_beta   90.00
_cell.angle_gamma   90.00
#
_symmetry.space_group_name_H-M   'P 1'
#
loop_
_entity.id
_entity.type
_entity.pdbx_description
1 polymer ?
#
loop_
_entity_poly.entity_id
_entity_poly.type
_entity_poly.pdbx_seq_one_letter_code
_entity_poly.pdbx_strand_id
1 'polypeptide(L)' 'MRGQKAAGTPRHIRDEQVRVRNWRREQFYRLGFSNSDARTLAVSGADLTAARELIEKGCDPATAYRIVS' A
#
# COMPACT_ATOMS: atom_id res chain seq x y z
N MET A 1 2.96 -33.67 -7.24
CA MET A 1 2.76 -33.43 -7.36
C MET A 1 2.59 -32.90 -7.26
N ARG A 2 2.70 -32.50 -7.15
CA ARG A 2 2.48 -31.87 -7.09
C ARG A 2 1.80 -31.23 -7.31
N GLY A 3 1.58 -31.30 -7.51
CA GLY A 3 0.85 -30.68 -7.91
C GLY A 3 0.25 -29.76 -7.48
N GLN A 4 0.32 -29.94 -7.06
CA GLN A 4 -0.25 -29.27 -6.70
C GLN A 4 -0.21 -28.24 -6.62
N LYS A 5 0.15 -28.12 -6.79
CA LYS A 5 0.09 -27.16 -6.82
C LYS A 5 -0.25 -26.39 -7.49
N ALA A 6 -0.18 -26.55 -7.56
CA ALA A 6 -0.55 -25.80 -8.41
C ALA A 6 -1.59 -25.08 -8.83
N ALA A 7 -2.58 -25.53 -8.95
CA ALA A 7 -3.72 -24.76 -9.34
C ALA A 7 -3.93 -23.61 -8.40
N GLY A 8 -4.09 -22.41 -8.92
CA GLY A 8 -4.34 -21.25 -8.11
C GLY A 8 -3.10 -20.74 -7.41
N THR A 9 -3.26 -19.63 -6.70
CA THR A 9 -2.17 -19.01 -5.99
C THR A 9 -1.84 -19.77 -4.71
N PRO A 10 -0.59 -20.15 -4.51
CA PRO A 10 -0.21 -20.80 -3.26
C PRO A 10 -0.53 -19.91 -2.06
N ARG A 11 -0.93 -20.55 -0.98
CA ARG A 11 -1.37 -19.81 0.20
C ARG A 11 -0.30 -18.88 0.73
N HIS A 12 0.95 -19.31 0.77
CA HIS A 12 2.00 -18.48 1.34
C HIS A 12 2.24 -17.22 0.50
N ILE A 13 2.05 -17.28 -0.81
CA ILE A 13 2.19 -16.11 -1.66
C ILE A 13 1.08 -15.12 -1.35
N ARG A 14 -0.13 -15.62 -1.16
CA ARG A 14 -1.26 -14.76 -0.84
C ARG A 14 -1.07 -14.09 0.52
N ASP A 15 -0.60 -14.85 1.51
CA ASP A 15 -0.34 -14.29 2.82
C ASP A 15 0.73 -13.20 2.76
N GLU A 16 1.73 -13.42 1.92
CA GLU A 16 2.79 -12.46 1.74
C GLU A 16 2.27 -11.17 1.13
N GLN A 17 1.40 -11.29 0.13
CA GLN A 17 0.80 -10.11 -0.51
C GLN A 17 -0.07 -9.33 0.48
N VAL A 18 -0.79 -10.02 1.34
CA VAL A 18 -1.59 -9.38 2.37
C VAL A 18 -0.71 -8.62 3.35
N ARG A 19 0.41 -9.22 3.76
CA ARG A 19 1.34 -8.56 4.67
C ARG A 19 1.97 -7.32 4.04
N VAL A 20 2.35 -7.41 2.78
CA VAL A 20 2.93 -6.25 2.08
C VAL A 20 1.91 -5.12 1.99
N ARG A 21 0.66 -5.44 1.64
CA ARG A 21 -0.40 -4.44 1.56
C ARG A 21 -0.67 -3.80 2.91
N ASN A 22 -0.70 -4.60 3.97
CA ASN A 22 -0.92 -4.08 5.31
C ASN A 22 0.23 -3.19 5.76
N TRP A 23 1.45 -3.58 5.41
CA TRP A 23 2.63 -2.76 5.71
C TRP A 23 2.55 -1.42 4.98
N ARG A 24 2.18 -1.44 3.70
CA ARG A 24 2.07 -0.21 2.92
C ARG A 24 0.99 0.72 3.50
N ARG A 25 -0.15 0.13 3.87
CA ARG A 25 -1.22 0.92 4.49
C ARG A 25 -0.72 1.60 5.76
N GLU A 26 0.03 0.89 6.57
CA GLU A 26 0.56 1.46 7.80
C GLU A 26 1.54 2.59 7.50
N GLN A 27 2.38 2.41 6.49
CA GLN A 27 3.33 3.46 6.12
C GLN A 27 2.60 4.72 5.65
N PHE A 28 1.57 4.58 4.82
CA PHE A 28 0.79 5.73 4.41
C PHE A 28 0.10 6.39 5.59
N TYR A 29 -0.44 5.58 6.49
CA TYR A 29 -1.11 6.12 7.67
C TYR A 29 -0.13 6.93 8.53
N ARG A 30 1.09 6.46 8.67
CA ARG A 30 2.11 7.16 9.45
C ARG A 30 2.51 8.50 8.82
N LEU A 31 2.36 8.62 7.53
CA LEU A 31 2.64 9.88 6.84
C LEU A 31 1.56 10.92 7.08
N GLY A 32 0.41 10.52 7.64
CA GLY A 32 -0.67 11.43 7.94
C GLY A 32 -1.93 11.22 7.14
N PHE A 33 -1.94 10.26 6.23
CA PHE A 33 -3.16 9.96 5.46
C PHE A 33 -4.21 9.36 6.37
N SER A 34 -5.48 9.62 6.06
CA SER A 34 -6.57 8.99 6.79
C SER A 34 -6.52 7.49 6.58
N ASN A 35 -7.18 6.76 7.49
CA ASN A 35 -7.22 5.31 7.39
C ASN A 35 -7.79 4.86 6.03
N SER A 36 -8.84 5.54 5.59
CA SER A 36 -9.47 5.25 4.31
C SER A 36 -8.53 5.50 3.14
N ASP A 37 -7.87 6.66 3.14
CA ASP A 37 -6.95 7.02 2.06
C ASP A 37 -5.73 6.10 2.07
N ALA A 38 -5.21 5.78 3.25
CA ALA A 38 -4.06 4.89 3.34
C ALA A 38 -4.38 3.52 2.76
N ARG A 39 -5.58 3.03 3.03
CA ARG A 39 -6.00 1.74 2.48
C ARG A 39 -6.10 1.80 0.95
N THR A 40 -6.70 2.84 0.44
CA THR A 40 -6.85 3.00 -1.01
C THR A 40 -5.49 3.08 -1.69
N LEU A 41 -4.57 3.85 -1.12
CA LEU A 41 -3.23 3.97 -1.69
C LEU A 41 -2.48 2.66 -1.65
N ALA A 42 -2.63 1.90 -0.56
CA ALA A 42 -1.95 0.61 -0.45
C ALA A 42 -2.46 -0.39 -1.48
N VAL A 43 -3.76 -0.39 -1.73
CA VAL A 43 -4.37 -1.33 -2.68
C VAL A 43 -4.06 -0.92 -4.12
N SER A 44 -4.04 0.38 -4.41
CA SER A 44 -3.83 0.86 -5.77
C SER A 44 -2.39 0.79 -6.24
N GLY A 45 -1.45 0.50 -5.34
CA GLY A 45 -0.03 0.46 -5.70
C GLY A 45 0.61 1.82 -5.83
N ALA A 46 0.04 2.83 -5.17
CA ALA A 46 0.59 4.17 -5.20
C ALA A 46 2.03 4.20 -4.70
N ASP A 47 2.81 5.17 -5.20
CA ASP A 47 4.23 5.27 -4.89
C ASP A 47 4.41 5.85 -3.48
N LEU A 48 4.83 5.00 -2.55
CA LEU A 48 5.05 5.40 -1.16
C LEU A 48 6.16 6.43 -1.04
N THR A 49 7.23 6.28 -1.83
CA THR A 49 8.34 7.23 -1.79
C THR A 49 7.91 8.61 -2.25
N ALA A 50 7.12 8.67 -3.32
CA ALA A 50 6.61 9.95 -3.81
C ALA A 50 5.71 10.61 -2.78
N ALA A 51 4.85 9.81 -2.14
CA ALA A 51 3.96 10.34 -1.11
C ALA A 51 4.76 10.89 0.06
N ARG A 52 5.80 10.17 0.47
CA ARG A 52 6.65 10.62 1.58
C ARG A 52 7.31 11.93 1.24
N GLU A 53 7.84 12.06 0.03
CA GLU A 53 8.51 13.29 -0.39
C GLU A 53 7.57 14.46 -0.38
N LEU A 54 6.34 14.28 -0.84
CA LEU A 54 5.36 15.35 -0.82
C LEU A 54 5.07 15.81 0.60
N ILE A 55 4.87 14.87 1.51
CA ILE A 55 4.60 15.20 2.91
C ILE A 55 5.80 15.92 3.54
N GLU A 56 7.02 15.47 3.24
CA GLU A 56 8.22 16.08 3.79
C GLU A 56 8.42 17.49 3.28
N LYS A 57 7.94 17.78 2.09
CA LYS A 57 8.01 19.14 1.51
C LYS A 57 6.90 20.04 2.02
N GLY A 58 6.05 19.55 2.90
CA GLY A 58 5.00 20.36 3.49
C GLY A 58 3.64 20.22 2.83
N CYS A 59 3.50 19.30 1.89
CA CYS A 59 2.21 19.04 1.27
C CYS A 59 1.29 18.36 2.27
N ASP A 60 0.05 18.83 2.39
CA ASP A 60 -0.87 18.18 3.31
C ASP A 60 -1.34 16.84 2.74
N PRO A 61 -1.75 15.91 3.59
CA PRO A 61 -2.12 14.57 3.13
C PRO A 61 -3.23 14.55 2.10
N ALA A 62 -4.24 15.39 2.23
CA ALA A 62 -5.34 15.41 1.27
C ALA A 62 -4.84 15.76 -0.13
N THR A 63 -3.97 16.78 -0.23
CA THR A 63 -3.41 17.16 -1.50
C THR A 63 -2.46 16.09 -2.04
N ALA A 64 -1.63 15.54 -1.17
CA ALA A 64 -0.71 14.47 -1.58
C ALA A 64 -1.48 13.27 -2.11
N TYR A 65 -2.59 12.92 -1.46
CA TYR A 65 -3.43 11.82 -1.92
C TYR A 65 -3.88 12.05 -3.38
N ARG A 66 -4.31 13.26 -3.68
CA ARG A 66 -4.79 13.58 -5.03
C ARG A 66 -3.67 13.49 -6.06
N ILE A 67 -2.45 13.77 -5.65
CA ILE A 67 -1.32 13.75 -6.58
C ILE A 67 -0.89 12.32 -6.87
N VAL A 68 -0.83 11.46 -5.84
CA VAL A 68 -0.27 10.12 -5.99
C VAL A 68 -1.32 9.05 -6.31
N SER A 69 -2.59 9.33 -6.16
CA SER A 69 -3.63 8.34 -6.44
C SER A 69 -4.07 8.27 -7.88
#